data_5c796af144f842b47321829860e2b548
#
_entry.id   5c796af144f842b47321829860e2b548
#
_cell.length_a   1.000
_cell.length_b   1.000
_cell.length_c   1.000
_cell.angle_alpha   90.00
_cell.angle_beta   90.00
_cell.angle_gamma   90.00
#
_symmetry.space_group_name_H-M   'P 1'
#
loop_
_entity.id
_entity.type
_entity.pdbx_description
1 polymer ?
#
loop_
_entity_poly.entity_id
_entity_poly.type
_entity_poly.pdbx_seq_one_letter_code
_entity_poly.pdbx_strand_id
1 'polypeptide(L)'
;MNYLKPNILFFLIINLINLFIVECKLIKIRTISFLKFLERFSISKYFFYKCGKDVLPFRNKNLINFLIKNKKIWSEIKFKNENLTLVDLTLSHQPLYAITNLVIAKEISKINNQDLIALVNQNDLVTKKIAESYGIKKFVYYPENNFIKKYLYLCKSSLILKNYKNVNHFLNYKLENIDVGRATYEHYLRHFAKKTPSKIDFLFNLILSKCLSDLNFSNKIFNNYKIKNFVTNELQFLPNRILMEKALKKNISIYAKFGGADENIGIRLYKKFTDRFSVKLKYSKELRNYLIKKHKKKLEKNIINFFSSEREIKKIGYQYKDTWKGIIKKPEKLKFKNLKEFNNYFGLNHKKKNILILPHAMADNVFMCEWNIYRTPLEWYVETLKIIKKIHNVNWIINAHPAEKLHTSKINSRSLLEKEIGKKENIILIENAHIHKLSSYISAMITCHSSAGYEYTSLGVPVITSADTRYSEFDITLAPRTKKNYKKILNNITKLKKVSK
;
A
#
# COMPACT_ATOMS: atom_id res chain seq x y z
N MET A 1 40.75 22.54 -11.77
CA MET A 1 39.92 21.42 -12.29
C MET A 1 40.65 20.12 -12.00
N ASN A 2 40.33 19.45 -10.90
CA ASN A 2 40.94 18.16 -10.58
C ASN A 2 40.37 17.10 -11.53
N TYR A 3 41.23 16.42 -12.26
CA TYR A 3 40.93 15.35 -13.18
C TYR A 3 40.01 14.33 -12.52
N LEU A 4 38.78 14.23 -12.94
CA LEU A 4 37.88 13.14 -12.61
C LEU A 4 38.56 11.83 -13.00
N LYS A 5 38.79 10.90 -12.06
CA LYS A 5 39.37 9.60 -12.36
C LYS A 5 38.62 8.97 -13.54
N PRO A 6 39.30 8.36 -14.52
CA PRO A 6 38.69 7.80 -15.73
C PRO A 6 37.46 6.93 -15.46
N ASN A 7 37.48 6.19 -14.38
CA ASN A 7 36.35 5.35 -13.91
C ASN A 7 35.08 6.14 -13.54
N ILE A 8 35.20 7.42 -13.14
CA ILE A 8 34.02 8.23 -12.80
C ILE A 8 33.37 8.75 -14.06
N LEU A 9 34.18 9.21 -15.03
CA LEU A 9 33.65 9.70 -16.32
C LEU A 9 32.91 8.58 -17.06
N PHE A 10 33.52 7.40 -17.17
CA PHE A 10 32.90 6.23 -17.80
C PHE A 10 31.58 5.85 -17.14
N PHE A 11 31.52 5.88 -15.81
CA PHE A 11 30.31 5.60 -15.06
C PHE A 11 29.20 6.64 -15.28
N LEU A 12 29.57 7.92 -15.37
CA LEU A 12 28.60 8.98 -15.68
C LEU A 12 28.05 8.84 -17.10
N ILE A 13 28.88 8.49 -18.08
CA ILE A 13 28.45 8.23 -19.45
C ILE A 13 27.49 7.02 -19.51
N ILE A 14 27.79 5.92 -18.83
CA ILE A 14 26.88 4.76 -18.76
C ILE A 14 25.52 5.15 -18.18
N ASN A 15 25.50 5.94 -17.11
CA ASN A 15 24.23 6.42 -16.54
C ASN A 15 23.45 7.29 -17.52
N LEU A 16 24.14 8.13 -18.28
CA LEU A 16 23.51 8.98 -19.30
C LEU A 16 22.87 8.12 -20.40
N ILE A 17 23.62 7.13 -20.92
CA ILE A 17 23.14 6.21 -21.97
C ILE A 17 21.93 5.42 -21.43
N ASN A 18 22.03 4.85 -20.25
CA ASN A 18 20.94 4.08 -19.65
C ASN A 18 19.69 4.93 -19.41
N LEU A 19 19.85 6.17 -18.95
CA LEU A 19 18.73 7.11 -18.78
C LEU A 19 18.08 7.43 -20.13
N PHE A 20 18.88 7.68 -21.16
CA PHE A 20 18.39 7.94 -22.52
C PHE A 20 17.61 6.73 -23.06
N ILE A 21 18.11 5.50 -22.87
CA ILE A 21 17.41 4.27 -23.27
C ILE A 21 16.06 4.14 -22.54
N VAL A 22 16.00 4.44 -21.25
CA VAL A 22 14.74 4.40 -20.48
C VAL A 22 13.75 5.43 -20.97
N GLU A 23 14.19 6.68 -21.22
CA GLU A 23 13.31 7.73 -21.73
C GLU A 23 12.81 7.38 -23.16
N CYS A 24 13.67 6.83 -24.04
CA CYS A 24 13.26 6.33 -25.35
C CYS A 24 12.22 5.19 -25.25
N LYS A 25 12.42 4.24 -24.33
CA LYS A 25 11.43 3.18 -24.09
C LYS A 25 10.09 3.74 -23.58
N LEU A 26 10.12 4.73 -22.71
CA LEU A 26 8.89 5.41 -22.23
C LEU A 26 8.19 6.15 -23.37
N ILE A 27 8.94 6.83 -24.25
CA ILE A 27 8.41 7.48 -25.46
C ILE A 27 7.78 6.41 -26.37
N LYS A 28 8.48 5.30 -26.63
CA LYS A 28 7.97 4.18 -27.43
C LYS A 28 6.68 3.60 -26.85
N ILE A 29 6.62 3.36 -25.53
CA ILE A 29 5.40 2.87 -24.87
C ILE A 29 4.26 3.87 -25.01
N ARG A 30 4.53 5.17 -24.84
CA ARG A 30 3.53 6.22 -25.04
C ARG A 30 3.06 6.29 -26.49
N THR A 31 3.97 6.13 -27.45
CA THR A 31 3.66 6.10 -28.89
C THR A 31 2.85 4.87 -29.26
N ILE A 32 3.21 3.67 -28.77
CA ILE A 32 2.45 2.43 -29.00
C ILE A 32 1.06 2.52 -28.38
N SER A 33 0.95 3.06 -27.19
CA SER A 33 -0.35 3.28 -26.54
C SER A 33 -1.19 4.30 -27.33
N PHE A 34 -0.55 5.31 -27.91
CA PHE A 34 -1.17 6.28 -28.81
C PHE A 34 -1.67 5.63 -30.10
N LEU A 35 -0.83 4.85 -30.76
CA LEU A 35 -1.18 4.15 -32.00
C LEU A 35 -2.31 3.14 -31.77
N LYS A 36 -2.24 2.31 -30.72
CA LYS A 36 -3.31 1.39 -30.35
C LYS A 36 -4.63 2.09 -30.00
N PHE A 37 -4.54 3.32 -29.48
CA PHE A 37 -5.73 4.14 -29.25
C PHE A 37 -6.30 4.68 -30.57
N LEU A 38 -5.44 5.12 -31.49
CA LEU A 38 -5.85 5.57 -32.83
C LEU A 38 -6.49 4.47 -33.66
N GLU A 39 -6.02 3.22 -33.53
CA GLU A 39 -6.65 2.04 -34.15
C GLU A 39 -8.09 1.82 -33.70
N ARG A 40 -8.42 2.19 -32.46
CA ARG A 40 -9.75 2.00 -31.89
C ARG A 40 -10.65 3.24 -31.92
N PHE A 41 -10.06 4.42 -32.01
CA PHE A 41 -10.77 5.70 -31.88
C PHE A 41 -10.18 6.76 -32.82
N SER A 42 -11.01 7.64 -33.33
CA SER A 42 -10.57 8.75 -34.17
C SER A 42 -9.59 9.70 -33.42
N ILE A 43 -8.73 10.39 -34.19
CA ILE A 43 -7.78 11.41 -33.69
C ILE A 43 -8.45 12.42 -32.74
N SER A 44 -9.69 12.83 -33.04
CA SER A 44 -10.48 13.71 -32.19
C SER A 44 -10.74 13.10 -30.81
N LYS A 45 -11.02 11.77 -30.71
CA LYS A 45 -11.20 11.07 -29.43
C LYS A 45 -9.89 10.90 -28.66
N TYR A 46 -8.73 10.81 -29.31
CA TYR A 46 -7.43 10.77 -28.62
C TYR A 46 -7.05 12.15 -28.06
N PHE A 47 -7.18 13.20 -28.85
CA PHE A 47 -7.03 14.57 -28.34
C PHE A 47 -8.01 14.80 -27.19
N PHE A 48 -9.24 14.34 -27.31
CA PHE A 48 -10.23 14.31 -26.24
C PHE A 48 -9.80 13.45 -25.04
N TYR A 49 -9.10 12.34 -25.24
CA TYR A 49 -8.66 11.47 -24.14
C TYR A 49 -7.37 12.00 -23.47
N LYS A 50 -6.48 12.62 -24.21
CA LYS A 50 -5.23 13.19 -23.67
C LYS A 50 -5.38 14.61 -23.16
N CYS A 51 -6.05 15.49 -23.89
CA CYS A 51 -6.54 16.77 -23.39
C CYS A 51 -7.81 16.59 -22.55
N GLY A 52 -8.52 15.56 -22.69
CA GLY A 52 -9.79 15.22 -22.10
C GLY A 52 -9.72 14.52 -20.76
N LYS A 53 -8.55 14.12 -20.26
CA LYS A 53 -8.36 14.04 -18.81
C LYS A 53 -8.63 15.40 -18.18
N ASP A 54 -8.40 16.48 -18.91
CA ASP A 54 -8.57 17.84 -18.42
C ASP A 54 -9.86 18.52 -18.93
N VAL A 55 -10.37 18.17 -20.11
CA VAL A 55 -11.51 18.81 -20.73
C VAL A 55 -12.80 17.98 -20.67
N LEU A 56 -12.75 16.64 -20.75
CA LEU A 56 -13.94 15.79 -20.62
C LEU A 56 -14.65 15.93 -19.26
N PRO A 57 -13.96 16.03 -18.13
CA PRO A 57 -14.62 16.29 -16.85
C PRO A 57 -15.38 17.61 -16.83
N PHE A 58 -14.91 18.66 -17.54
CA PHE A 58 -15.59 19.97 -17.62
C PHE A 58 -16.84 19.95 -18.50
N ARG A 59 -17.06 18.92 -19.31
CA ARG A 59 -18.33 18.68 -20.01
C ARG A 59 -19.27 17.76 -19.20
N ASN A 60 -18.78 17.15 -18.12
CA ASN A 60 -19.61 16.33 -17.26
C ASN A 60 -20.50 17.22 -16.38
N LYS A 61 -21.79 17.28 -16.71
CA LYS A 61 -22.80 18.07 -15.98
C LYS A 61 -22.77 17.79 -14.47
N ASN A 62 -22.54 16.54 -14.05
CA ASN A 62 -22.49 16.18 -12.64
C ASN A 62 -21.27 16.80 -11.94
N LEU A 63 -20.10 16.80 -12.58
CA LEU A 63 -18.91 17.46 -12.02
C LEU A 63 -19.07 18.96 -11.95
N ILE A 64 -19.60 19.59 -13.01
CA ILE A 64 -19.89 21.04 -13.03
C ILE A 64 -20.85 21.40 -11.90
N ASN A 65 -21.95 20.67 -11.77
CA ASN A 65 -22.94 20.87 -10.70
C ASN A 65 -22.31 20.68 -9.30
N PHE A 66 -21.44 19.68 -9.15
CA PHE A 66 -20.66 19.48 -7.93
C PHE A 66 -19.79 20.70 -7.62
N LEU A 67 -19.00 21.18 -8.59
CA LEU A 67 -18.10 22.33 -8.39
C LEU A 67 -18.87 23.59 -7.99
N ILE A 68 -20.02 23.86 -8.65
CA ILE A 68 -20.88 25.02 -8.34
C ILE A 68 -21.44 24.93 -6.93
N LYS A 69 -22.05 23.78 -6.57
CA LYS A 69 -22.63 23.56 -5.24
C LYS A 69 -21.53 23.62 -4.16
N ASN A 70 -20.40 22.99 -4.41
CA ASN A 70 -19.28 22.93 -3.47
C ASN A 70 -18.70 24.33 -3.22
N LYS A 71 -18.56 25.15 -4.24
CA LYS A 71 -18.12 26.54 -4.11
C LYS A 71 -19.05 27.37 -3.23
N LYS A 72 -20.37 27.19 -3.34
CA LYS A 72 -21.34 27.87 -2.46
C LYS A 72 -21.16 27.50 -0.99
N ILE A 73 -20.82 26.24 -0.69
CA ILE A 73 -20.66 25.72 0.69
C ILE A 73 -19.35 26.20 1.30
N TRP A 74 -18.24 26.25 0.52
CA TRP A 74 -16.89 26.38 1.06
C TRP A 74 -16.18 27.72 0.77
N SER A 75 -16.77 28.60 -0.06
CA SER A 75 -16.08 29.81 -0.54
C SER A 75 -15.93 30.92 0.50
N GLU A 76 -16.69 30.91 1.58
CA GLU A 76 -16.81 32.05 2.49
C GLU A 76 -15.85 32.02 3.69
N ILE A 77 -15.04 30.98 3.85
CA ILE A 77 -14.15 30.83 4.99
C ILE A 77 -12.85 31.58 4.71
N LYS A 78 -12.71 32.78 5.27
CA LYS A 78 -11.44 33.55 5.28
C LYS A 78 -10.69 33.25 6.58
N PHE A 79 -9.49 32.73 6.48
CA PHE A 79 -8.58 32.55 7.61
C PHE A 79 -7.57 33.69 7.67
N LYS A 80 -7.25 34.16 8.89
CA LYS A 80 -6.33 35.28 9.11
C LYS A 80 -4.93 34.84 9.58
N ASN A 81 -4.66 33.55 9.63
CA ASN A 81 -3.41 33.03 10.20
C ASN A 81 -2.36 32.74 9.11
N GLU A 82 -1.11 33.04 9.38
CA GLU A 82 0.03 32.67 8.51
C GLU A 82 0.34 31.17 8.51
N ASN A 83 -0.11 30.45 9.53
CA ASN A 83 0.06 29.00 9.59
C ASN A 83 -0.86 28.31 8.59
N LEU A 84 -0.35 27.26 7.95
CA LEU A 84 -1.00 26.58 6.84
C LEU A 84 -1.29 25.10 7.17
N THR A 85 -2.40 24.63 6.62
CA THR A 85 -2.66 23.19 6.48
C THR A 85 -2.38 22.80 5.02
N LEU A 86 -1.41 21.90 4.83
CA LEU A 86 -1.09 21.30 3.52
C LEU A 86 -2.04 20.14 3.25
N VAL A 87 -2.66 20.12 2.08
CA VAL A 87 -3.46 18.99 1.61
C VAL A 87 -2.83 18.34 0.39
N ASP A 88 -2.61 17.03 0.46
CA ASP A 88 -2.07 16.25 -0.66
C ASP A 88 -3.19 15.80 -1.61
N LEU A 89 -3.06 16.17 -2.87
CA LEU A 89 -3.98 15.85 -3.95
C LEU A 89 -3.25 15.18 -5.13
N THR A 90 -2.07 14.61 -4.89
CA THR A 90 -1.24 14.02 -5.98
C THR A 90 -1.77 12.70 -6.53
N LEU A 91 -2.69 12.01 -5.80
CA LEU A 91 -3.39 10.83 -6.31
C LEU A 91 -4.56 11.20 -7.22
N SER A 92 -4.28 11.96 -8.26
CA SER A 92 -5.23 12.58 -9.18
C SER A 92 -6.10 11.62 -9.98
N HIS A 93 -5.66 10.37 -10.16
CA HIS A 93 -6.44 9.34 -10.85
C HIS A 93 -7.68 8.88 -10.06
N GLN A 94 -7.86 9.37 -8.84
CA GLN A 94 -8.96 9.01 -7.94
C GLN A 94 -9.58 10.25 -7.30
N PRO A 95 -10.54 10.91 -7.98
CA PRO A 95 -11.19 12.14 -7.48
C PRO A 95 -11.76 12.03 -6.07
N LEU A 96 -12.26 10.87 -5.68
CA LEU A 96 -12.80 10.65 -4.32
C LEU A 96 -11.73 10.80 -3.22
N TYR A 97 -10.48 10.45 -3.50
CA TYR A 97 -9.39 10.70 -2.54
C TYR A 97 -9.11 12.19 -2.37
N ALA A 98 -9.07 12.92 -3.49
CA ALA A 98 -8.89 14.37 -3.45
C ALA A 98 -10.04 15.04 -2.68
N ILE A 99 -11.28 14.69 -2.98
CA ILE A 99 -12.48 15.23 -2.31
C ILE A 99 -12.43 14.92 -0.81
N THR A 100 -12.13 13.69 -0.42
CA THR A 100 -12.05 13.30 0.99
C THR A 100 -10.96 14.06 1.74
N ASN A 101 -9.76 14.16 1.14
CA ASN A 101 -8.66 14.94 1.74
C ASN A 101 -9.02 16.41 1.88
N LEU A 102 -9.73 16.99 0.90
CA LEU A 102 -10.18 18.38 0.94
C LEU A 102 -11.19 18.62 2.07
N VAL A 103 -12.18 17.73 2.23
CA VAL A 103 -13.14 17.84 3.34
C VAL A 103 -12.41 17.79 4.69
N ILE A 104 -11.53 16.80 4.89
CA ILE A 104 -10.74 16.66 6.12
C ILE A 104 -9.88 17.93 6.33
N ALA A 105 -9.20 18.41 5.30
CA ALA A 105 -8.34 19.57 5.39
C ALA A 105 -9.12 20.85 5.74
N LYS A 106 -10.32 21.01 5.17
CA LYS A 106 -11.20 22.18 5.49
C LYS A 106 -11.61 22.17 6.96
N GLU A 107 -12.04 21.03 7.48
CA GLU A 107 -12.44 20.93 8.90
C GLU A 107 -11.25 21.16 9.84
N ILE A 108 -10.07 20.59 9.54
CA ILE A 108 -8.85 20.82 10.33
C ILE A 108 -8.43 22.29 10.27
N SER A 109 -8.48 22.89 9.09
CA SER A 109 -8.17 24.29 8.86
C SER A 109 -9.11 25.22 9.63
N LYS A 110 -10.41 24.93 9.66
CA LYS A 110 -11.42 25.65 10.42
C LYS A 110 -11.17 25.56 11.92
N ILE A 111 -10.97 24.34 12.46
CA ILE A 111 -10.70 24.12 13.88
C ILE A 111 -9.44 24.88 14.34
N ASN A 112 -8.39 24.93 13.51
CA ASN A 112 -7.12 25.53 13.85
C ASN A 112 -6.97 26.99 13.37
N ASN A 113 -7.98 27.58 12.75
CA ASN A 113 -7.97 28.92 12.13
C ASN A 113 -6.76 29.10 11.17
N GLN A 114 -6.55 28.15 10.26
CA GLN A 114 -5.42 28.10 9.35
C GLN A 114 -5.87 28.18 7.90
N ASP A 115 -5.06 28.80 7.05
CA ASP A 115 -5.29 28.79 5.60
C ASP A 115 -4.85 27.46 4.98
N LEU A 116 -5.33 27.19 3.77
CA LEU A 116 -5.06 25.95 3.06
C LEU A 116 -4.09 26.17 1.90
N ILE A 117 -3.17 25.22 1.74
CA ILE A 117 -2.30 25.08 0.57
C ILE A 117 -2.44 23.67 0.01
N ALA A 118 -2.66 23.54 -1.30
CA ALA A 118 -2.83 22.26 -1.95
C ALA A 118 -1.57 21.82 -2.71
N LEU A 119 -1.12 20.61 -2.48
CA LEU A 119 -0.12 19.92 -3.29
C LEU A 119 -0.81 19.17 -4.42
N VAL A 120 -0.51 19.56 -5.66
CA VAL A 120 -1.13 19.00 -6.88
C VAL A 120 -0.05 18.60 -7.89
N ASN A 121 -0.37 17.67 -8.79
CA ASN A 121 0.49 17.42 -9.95
C ASN A 121 0.43 18.59 -10.93
N GLN A 122 1.55 18.88 -11.59
CA GLN A 122 1.72 20.07 -12.43
C GLN A 122 0.65 20.22 -13.53
N ASN A 123 0.23 19.10 -14.12
CA ASN A 123 -0.69 19.06 -15.26
C ASN A 123 -2.11 18.57 -14.89
N ASP A 124 -2.45 18.56 -13.60
CA ASP A 124 -3.77 18.06 -13.15
C ASP A 124 -4.75 19.23 -12.92
N LEU A 125 -5.30 19.72 -14.02
CA LEU A 125 -6.29 20.81 -14.00
C LEU A 125 -7.59 20.43 -13.30
N VAL A 126 -8.02 19.18 -13.41
CA VAL A 126 -9.28 18.70 -12.80
C VAL A 126 -9.18 18.75 -11.28
N THR A 127 -8.14 18.16 -10.71
CA THR A 127 -7.93 18.17 -9.27
C THR A 127 -7.72 19.60 -8.75
N LYS A 128 -7.04 20.46 -9.52
CA LYS A 128 -6.92 21.87 -9.21
C LYS A 128 -8.28 22.57 -9.14
N LYS A 129 -9.17 22.37 -10.14
CA LYS A 129 -10.53 22.93 -10.14
C LYS A 129 -11.38 22.42 -8.99
N ILE A 130 -11.25 21.14 -8.64
CA ILE A 130 -11.88 20.58 -7.45
C ILE A 130 -11.39 21.34 -6.20
N ALA A 131 -10.08 21.51 -6.03
CA ALA A 131 -9.52 22.24 -4.90
C ALA A 131 -9.96 23.73 -4.86
N GLU A 132 -9.99 24.41 -6.01
CA GLU A 132 -10.52 25.77 -6.13
C GLU A 132 -11.99 25.87 -5.67
N SER A 133 -12.81 24.84 -5.92
CA SER A 133 -14.20 24.81 -5.45
C SER A 133 -14.34 24.71 -3.94
N TYR A 134 -13.28 24.29 -3.23
CA TYR A 134 -13.17 24.35 -1.77
C TYR A 134 -12.59 25.68 -1.25
N GLY A 135 -12.41 26.69 -2.12
CA GLY A 135 -11.86 27.99 -1.78
C GLY A 135 -10.34 28.01 -1.63
N ILE A 136 -9.62 27.01 -2.11
CA ILE A 136 -8.16 26.98 -2.07
C ILE A 136 -7.61 27.89 -3.17
N LYS A 137 -6.72 28.83 -2.78
CA LYS A 137 -6.06 29.77 -3.67
C LYS A 137 -4.56 29.55 -3.80
N LYS A 138 -3.95 28.85 -2.82
CA LYS A 138 -2.50 28.60 -2.78
C LYS A 138 -2.22 27.16 -3.24
N PHE A 139 -1.33 27.02 -4.21
CA PHE A 139 -0.94 25.72 -4.78
C PHE A 139 0.56 25.53 -4.77
N VAL A 140 0.99 24.31 -4.43
CA VAL A 140 2.35 23.82 -4.65
C VAL A 140 2.26 22.72 -5.70
N TYR A 141 3.07 22.84 -6.72
CA TYR A 141 3.10 21.88 -7.80
C TYR A 141 4.19 20.83 -7.55
N TYR A 142 3.81 19.56 -7.59
CA TYR A 142 4.78 18.47 -7.57
C TYR A 142 5.60 18.53 -8.87
N PRO A 143 6.95 18.63 -8.79
CA PRO A 143 7.76 18.93 -9.96
C PRO A 143 7.87 17.72 -10.89
N GLU A 144 7.68 17.98 -12.19
CA GLU A 144 8.19 17.10 -13.22
C GLU A 144 9.67 17.46 -13.47
N ASN A 145 10.58 16.55 -13.08
CA ASN A 145 11.99 16.78 -13.37
C ASN A 145 12.24 16.70 -14.88
N ASN A 146 12.87 17.72 -15.43
CA ASN A 146 13.40 17.65 -16.80
C ASN A 146 14.59 16.67 -16.87
N PHE A 147 15.01 16.32 -18.08
CA PHE A 147 16.08 15.35 -18.31
C PHE A 147 17.37 15.67 -17.55
N ILE A 148 17.80 16.92 -17.55
CA ILE A 148 19.03 17.37 -16.87
C ILE A 148 18.93 17.15 -15.36
N LYS A 149 17.83 17.54 -14.73
CA LYS A 149 17.63 17.32 -13.29
C LYS A 149 17.56 15.83 -12.96
N LYS A 150 16.89 15.01 -13.79
CA LYS A 150 16.87 13.55 -13.61
C LYS A 150 18.28 12.99 -13.66
N TYR A 151 19.10 13.43 -14.62
CA TYR A 151 20.48 12.99 -14.76
C TYR A 151 21.34 13.40 -13.55
N LEU A 152 21.25 14.63 -13.07
CA LEU A 152 21.98 15.08 -11.89
C LEU A 152 21.63 14.25 -10.63
N TYR A 153 20.35 13.98 -10.40
CA TYR A 153 19.95 13.12 -9.28
C TYR A 153 20.41 11.67 -9.49
N LEU A 154 20.44 11.16 -10.71
CA LEU A 154 20.95 9.84 -11.03
C LEU A 154 22.46 9.74 -10.75
N CYS A 155 23.24 10.74 -11.12
CA CYS A 155 24.66 10.81 -10.78
C CYS A 155 24.88 10.83 -9.27
N LYS A 156 24.12 11.65 -8.53
CA LYS A 156 24.18 11.70 -7.06
C LYS A 156 23.84 10.35 -6.43
N SER A 157 22.76 9.71 -6.88
CA SER A 157 22.35 8.40 -6.36
C SER A 157 23.37 7.31 -6.67
N SER A 158 23.97 7.34 -7.85
CA SER A 158 25.04 6.43 -8.24
C SER A 158 26.27 6.54 -7.34
N LEU A 159 26.66 7.74 -6.96
CA LEU A 159 27.78 7.98 -6.03
C LEU A 159 27.46 7.40 -4.64
N ILE A 160 26.24 7.57 -4.16
CA ILE A 160 25.79 6.98 -2.90
C ILE A 160 25.88 5.45 -2.96
N LEU A 161 25.33 4.85 -4.04
CA LEU A 161 25.24 3.39 -4.17
C LEU A 161 26.58 2.68 -4.28
N LYS A 162 27.66 3.36 -4.73
CA LYS A 162 29.02 2.81 -4.75
C LYS A 162 29.51 2.33 -3.38
N ASN A 163 28.99 2.89 -2.30
CA ASN A 163 29.37 2.53 -0.93
C ASN A 163 28.64 1.28 -0.43
N TYR A 164 27.76 0.68 -1.22
CA TYR A 164 26.90 -0.44 -0.80
C TYR A 164 27.13 -1.67 -1.68
N LYS A 165 27.51 -2.80 -1.07
CA LYS A 165 27.75 -4.07 -1.77
C LYS A 165 26.46 -4.69 -2.34
N ASN A 166 25.34 -4.47 -1.68
CA ASN A 166 24.06 -5.05 -2.07
C ASN A 166 22.89 -4.25 -1.47
N VAL A 167 21.68 -4.55 -1.92
CA VAL A 167 20.44 -3.91 -1.46
C VAL A 167 20.23 -4.06 0.04
N ASN A 168 20.60 -5.20 0.62
CA ASN A 168 20.42 -5.45 2.05
C ASN A 168 21.22 -4.47 2.93
N HIS A 169 22.44 -4.14 2.54
CA HIS A 169 23.23 -3.10 3.21
C HIS A 169 22.60 -1.72 3.04
N PHE A 170 22.05 -1.46 1.84
CA PHE A 170 21.43 -0.17 1.53
C PHE A 170 20.12 0.09 2.27
N LEU A 171 19.39 -0.95 2.72
CA LEU A 171 18.11 -0.78 3.42
C LEU A 171 18.19 0.11 4.69
N ASN A 172 19.36 0.17 5.31
CA ASN A 172 19.58 1.00 6.51
C ASN A 172 20.07 2.43 6.17
N TYR A 173 20.19 2.76 4.88
CA TYR A 173 20.62 4.08 4.46
C TYR A 173 19.62 5.15 4.86
N LYS A 174 20.12 6.16 5.57
CA LYS A 174 19.39 7.34 5.97
C LYS A 174 20.06 8.59 5.42
N LEU A 175 19.27 9.52 4.96
CA LEU A 175 19.72 10.85 4.57
C LEU A 175 18.87 11.88 5.33
N GLU A 176 19.51 12.83 6.01
CA GLU A 176 18.83 13.77 6.91
C GLU A 176 17.95 13.04 7.96
N ASN A 177 18.39 11.85 8.37
CA ASN A 177 17.63 10.94 9.25
C ASN A 177 16.27 10.47 8.68
N ILE A 178 16.05 10.53 7.37
CA ILE A 178 14.92 9.94 6.66
C ILE A 178 15.32 8.54 6.18
N ASP A 179 14.41 7.57 6.27
CA ASP A 179 14.65 6.17 5.89
C ASP A 179 14.66 5.99 4.36
N VAL A 180 15.61 6.63 3.67
CA VAL A 180 15.74 6.65 2.20
C VAL A 180 15.92 5.24 1.61
N GLY A 181 16.70 4.39 2.28
CA GLY A 181 16.94 3.01 1.83
C GLY A 181 15.66 2.19 1.75
N ARG A 182 14.85 2.22 2.80
CA ARG A 182 13.55 1.51 2.84
C ARG A 182 12.55 2.11 1.87
N ALA A 183 12.46 3.44 1.78
CA ALA A 183 11.55 4.12 0.84
C ALA A 183 11.89 3.76 -0.62
N THR A 184 13.18 3.74 -0.98
CA THR A 184 13.65 3.31 -2.30
C THR A 184 13.26 1.85 -2.58
N TYR A 185 13.49 0.95 -1.64
CA TYR A 185 13.19 -0.48 -1.79
C TYR A 185 11.70 -0.75 -1.98
N GLU A 186 10.83 -0.16 -1.15
CA GLU A 186 9.38 -0.34 -1.27
C GLU A 186 8.86 0.16 -2.62
N HIS A 187 9.32 1.34 -3.05
CA HIS A 187 8.92 1.89 -4.33
C HIS A 187 9.44 1.05 -5.52
N TYR A 188 10.67 0.51 -5.41
CA TYR A 188 11.21 -0.42 -6.40
C TYR A 188 10.36 -1.68 -6.53
N LEU A 189 10.00 -2.31 -5.39
CA LEU A 189 9.14 -3.49 -5.40
C LEU A 189 7.78 -3.21 -6.02
N ARG A 190 7.20 -2.06 -5.74
CA ARG A 190 5.87 -1.69 -6.26
C ARG A 190 5.86 -1.53 -7.78
N HIS A 191 6.90 -0.99 -8.36
CA HIS A 191 6.95 -0.66 -9.78
C HIS A 191 7.73 -1.65 -10.64
N PHE A 192 8.70 -2.35 -10.07
CA PHE A 192 9.63 -3.21 -10.82
C PHE A 192 9.74 -4.62 -10.24
N ALA A 193 8.75 -5.09 -9.51
CA ALA A 193 8.74 -6.33 -8.73
C ALA A 193 8.97 -7.63 -9.53
N LYS A 194 9.88 -7.61 -10.50
CA LYS A 194 10.27 -8.80 -11.26
C LYS A 194 11.08 -9.79 -10.43
N LYS A 195 11.84 -9.31 -9.44
CA LYS A 195 12.61 -10.10 -8.46
C LYS A 195 12.82 -9.25 -7.22
N THR A 196 12.92 -9.88 -6.05
CA THR A 196 13.48 -9.19 -4.88
C THR A 196 14.91 -8.78 -5.24
N PRO A 197 15.24 -7.49 -5.21
CA PRO A 197 16.55 -7.04 -5.62
C PRO A 197 17.59 -7.55 -4.62
N SER A 198 18.42 -8.48 -5.05
CA SER A 198 19.63 -8.88 -4.31
C SER A 198 20.83 -8.02 -4.69
N LYS A 199 20.83 -7.55 -5.94
CA LYS A 199 21.85 -6.68 -6.51
C LYS A 199 21.27 -5.31 -6.79
N ILE A 200 22.08 -4.29 -6.60
CA ILE A 200 21.78 -2.92 -7.00
C ILE A 200 21.88 -2.85 -8.53
N ASP A 201 20.75 -2.64 -9.19
CA ASP A 201 20.66 -2.46 -10.62
C ASP A 201 20.37 -1.00 -10.99
N PHE A 202 20.34 -0.70 -12.29
CA PHE A 202 20.07 0.63 -12.79
C PHE A 202 18.66 1.13 -12.39
N LEU A 203 17.66 0.25 -12.37
CA LEU A 203 16.29 0.64 -11.98
C LEU A 203 16.23 1.01 -10.50
N PHE A 204 16.97 0.29 -9.64
CA PHE A 204 17.09 0.65 -8.24
C PHE A 204 17.75 2.02 -8.05
N ASN A 205 18.80 2.31 -8.84
CA ASN A 205 19.44 3.60 -8.87
C ASN A 205 18.47 4.71 -9.32
N LEU A 206 17.67 4.45 -10.34
CA LEU A 206 16.67 5.41 -10.83
C LEU A 206 15.61 5.74 -9.75
N ILE A 207 15.19 4.74 -8.98
CA ILE A 207 14.25 4.98 -7.86
C ILE A 207 14.92 5.77 -6.74
N LEU A 208 16.18 5.49 -6.42
CA LEU A 208 16.90 6.29 -5.44
C LEU A 208 17.05 7.74 -5.91
N SER A 209 17.33 7.97 -7.19
CA SER A 209 17.40 9.33 -7.76
C SER A 209 16.08 10.09 -7.59
N LYS A 210 14.95 9.40 -7.80
CA LYS A 210 13.61 9.97 -7.51
C LYS A 210 13.45 10.29 -6.03
N CYS A 211 13.83 9.38 -5.14
CA CYS A 211 13.75 9.58 -3.69
C CYS A 211 14.55 10.82 -3.24
N LEU A 212 15.75 11.03 -3.80
CA LEU A 212 16.58 12.22 -3.53
C LEU A 212 15.91 13.52 -4.04
N SER A 213 15.27 13.46 -5.20
CA SER A 213 14.48 14.56 -5.74
C SER A 213 13.30 14.90 -4.83
N ASP A 214 12.58 13.90 -4.36
CA ASP A 214 11.43 14.04 -3.46
C ASP A 214 11.85 14.63 -2.10
N LEU A 215 13.03 14.24 -1.59
CA LEU A 215 13.60 14.81 -0.36
C LEU A 215 13.91 16.31 -0.53
N ASN A 216 14.58 16.68 -1.64
CA ASN A 216 14.84 18.09 -1.93
C ASN A 216 13.56 18.91 -2.09
N PHE A 217 12.55 18.34 -2.74
CA PHE A 217 11.24 18.98 -2.88
C PHE A 217 10.55 19.17 -1.52
N SER A 218 10.55 18.14 -0.66
CA SER A 218 9.98 18.21 0.68
C SER A 218 10.67 19.27 1.54
N ASN A 219 12.00 19.39 1.43
CA ASN A 219 12.76 20.45 2.09
C ASN A 219 12.28 21.83 1.68
N LYS A 220 12.10 22.06 0.37
CA LYS A 220 11.61 23.34 -0.15
C LYS A 220 10.21 23.67 0.38
N ILE A 221 9.29 22.72 0.37
CA ILE A 221 7.92 22.95 0.88
C ILE A 221 7.96 23.36 2.35
N PHE A 222 8.57 22.51 3.19
CA PHE A 222 8.53 22.73 4.64
C PHE A 222 9.47 23.84 5.14
N ASN A 223 10.34 24.41 4.29
CA ASN A 223 11.13 25.58 4.61
C ASN A 223 10.45 26.88 4.14
N ASN A 224 9.74 26.84 3.00
CA ASN A 224 9.14 28.04 2.42
C ASN A 224 7.75 28.36 2.99
N TYR A 225 7.08 27.39 3.62
CA TYR A 225 5.72 27.55 4.13
C TYR A 225 5.64 27.17 5.61
N LYS A 226 4.93 27.96 6.41
CA LYS A 226 4.67 27.69 7.84
C LYS A 226 3.59 26.62 8.01
N ILE A 227 3.86 25.40 7.54
CA ILE A 227 2.91 24.28 7.61
C ILE A 227 2.87 23.72 9.03
N LYS A 228 1.68 23.56 9.59
CA LYS A 228 1.42 22.96 10.92
C LYS A 228 0.68 21.63 10.82
N ASN A 229 -0.13 21.44 9.78
CA ASN A 229 -0.89 20.24 9.55
C ASN A 229 -0.68 19.75 8.10
N PHE A 230 -0.66 18.43 7.92
CA PHE A 230 -0.57 17.79 6.62
C PHE A 230 -1.65 16.73 6.49
N VAL A 231 -2.51 16.85 5.49
CA VAL A 231 -3.59 15.90 5.20
C VAL A 231 -3.23 15.09 3.97
N THR A 232 -3.24 13.75 4.09
CA THR A 232 -2.91 12.82 3.01
C THR A 232 -3.64 11.50 3.19
N ASN A 233 -3.65 10.67 2.17
CA ASN A 233 -4.18 9.30 2.19
C ASN A 233 -3.12 8.25 1.81
N GLU A 234 -1.92 8.68 1.44
CA GLU A 234 -0.81 7.79 1.12
C GLU A 234 0.39 8.12 2.01
N LEU A 235 0.96 7.09 2.61
CA LEU A 235 2.10 7.23 3.53
C LEU A 235 3.28 6.31 3.18
N GLN A 236 3.10 5.42 2.19
CA GLN A 236 4.04 4.31 1.98
C GLN A 236 4.99 4.56 0.82
N PHE A 237 4.46 5.13 -0.28
CA PHE A 237 5.22 5.23 -1.52
C PHE A 237 5.68 6.66 -1.78
N LEU A 238 6.67 6.80 -2.67
CA LEU A 238 7.16 8.11 -3.09
C LEU A 238 6.08 8.86 -3.88
N PRO A 239 5.95 10.17 -3.71
CA PRO A 239 6.75 11.06 -2.85
C PRO A 239 6.28 11.10 -1.38
N ASN A 240 5.09 10.60 -1.08
CA ASN A 240 4.38 10.81 0.18
C ASN A 240 5.11 10.23 1.39
N ARG A 241 5.85 9.13 1.21
CA ARG A 241 6.70 8.56 2.26
C ARG A 241 7.73 9.58 2.76
N ILE A 242 8.39 10.29 1.85
CA ILE A 242 9.40 11.28 2.19
C ILE A 242 8.75 12.52 2.81
N LEU A 243 7.63 12.99 2.24
CA LEU A 243 6.86 14.12 2.78
C LEU A 243 6.40 13.83 4.20
N MET A 244 5.86 12.62 4.46
CA MET A 244 5.43 12.20 5.80
C MET A 244 6.58 12.23 6.80
N GLU A 245 7.68 11.55 6.49
CA GLU A 245 8.82 11.46 7.42
C GLU A 245 9.42 12.85 7.71
N LYS A 246 9.50 13.71 6.68
CA LYS A 246 9.99 15.08 6.84
C LYS A 246 9.04 15.95 7.67
N ALA A 247 7.74 15.84 7.44
CA ALA A 247 6.72 16.55 8.21
C ALA A 247 6.77 16.18 9.70
N LEU A 248 6.82 14.87 10.02
CA LEU A 248 6.91 14.41 11.41
C LEU A 248 8.19 14.88 12.11
N LYS A 249 9.32 14.95 11.40
CA LYS A 249 10.56 15.50 11.94
C LYS A 249 10.51 16.99 12.25
N LYS A 250 9.64 17.71 11.56
CA LYS A 250 9.37 19.13 11.82
C LYS A 250 8.20 19.34 12.79
N ASN A 251 7.75 18.29 13.50
CA ASN A 251 6.61 18.31 14.42
C ASN A 251 5.31 18.78 13.76
N ILE A 252 5.15 18.52 12.46
CA ILE A 252 3.92 18.77 11.71
C ILE A 252 2.98 17.61 11.93
N SER A 253 1.75 17.88 12.36
CA SER A 253 0.72 16.86 12.57
C SER A 253 0.21 16.33 11.24
N ILE A 254 0.15 15.00 11.07
CA ILE A 254 -0.35 14.38 9.85
C ILE A 254 -1.69 13.72 10.12
N TYR A 255 -2.67 14.10 9.33
CA TYR A 255 -4.00 13.50 9.32
C TYR A 255 -4.10 12.61 8.09
N ALA A 256 -4.00 11.31 8.29
CA ALA A 256 -4.06 10.35 7.21
C ALA A 256 -5.41 9.66 7.17
N LYS A 257 -6.08 9.77 6.03
CA LYS A 257 -7.28 8.98 5.77
C LYS A 257 -6.90 7.50 5.65
N PHE A 258 -7.65 6.63 6.29
CA PHE A 258 -7.58 5.20 6.07
C PHE A 258 -8.96 4.60 5.83
N GLY A 259 -9.01 3.39 5.26
CA GLY A 259 -10.24 2.75 4.80
C GLY A 259 -10.51 2.95 3.32
N GLY A 260 -11.54 2.29 2.79
CA GLY A 260 -11.98 2.41 1.40
C GLY A 260 -12.47 3.81 1.01
N ALA A 261 -12.82 4.00 -0.23
CA ALA A 261 -13.36 5.26 -0.75
C ALA A 261 -14.81 5.52 -0.30
N ASP A 262 -15.45 4.48 0.22
CA ASP A 262 -16.85 4.37 0.51
C ASP A 262 -17.12 4.24 2.00
N GLU A 263 -17.97 4.68 2.66
CA GLU A 263 -18.73 4.49 3.91
C GLU A 263 -17.96 4.52 5.26
N ASN A 264 -16.72 4.04 5.36
CA ASN A 264 -15.99 4.00 6.64
C ASN A 264 -14.67 4.78 6.56
N ILE A 265 -14.78 6.10 6.55
CA ILE A 265 -13.60 6.98 6.58
C ILE A 265 -13.09 7.06 8.01
N GLY A 266 -11.92 6.46 8.24
CA GLY A 266 -11.17 6.70 9.46
C GLY A 266 -10.06 7.71 9.22
N ILE A 267 -9.76 8.51 10.22
CA ILE A 267 -8.64 9.45 10.21
C ILE A 267 -7.66 9.01 11.29
N ARG A 268 -6.38 8.86 10.89
CA ARG A 268 -5.27 8.65 11.82
C ARG A 268 -4.49 9.93 11.99
N LEU A 269 -4.18 10.24 13.23
CA LEU A 269 -3.33 11.35 13.59
C LEU A 269 -1.92 10.83 13.93
N TYR A 270 -0.93 11.32 13.22
CA TYR A 270 0.49 11.08 13.49
C TYR A 270 1.13 12.38 13.97
N LYS A 271 1.71 12.35 15.15
CA LYS A 271 2.35 13.53 15.79
C LYS A 271 3.85 13.36 15.98
N LYS A 272 4.30 12.13 16.21
CA LYS A 272 5.70 11.80 16.48
C LYS A 272 6.31 11.00 15.34
N PHE A 273 7.59 11.15 15.13
CA PHE A 273 8.31 10.38 14.10
C PHE A 273 8.17 8.85 14.28
N THR A 274 8.04 8.39 15.51
CA THR A 274 7.77 6.98 15.83
C THR A 274 6.41 6.51 15.37
N ASP A 275 5.43 7.38 15.21
CA ASP A 275 4.06 7.02 14.80
C ASP A 275 3.99 6.52 13.36
N ARG A 276 5.00 6.83 12.53
CA ARG A 276 5.03 6.51 11.09
C ARG A 276 4.83 5.03 10.75
N PHE A 277 5.14 4.15 11.69
CA PHE A 277 4.97 2.70 11.55
C PHE A 277 3.74 2.17 12.30
N SER A 278 3.01 3.02 12.99
CA SER A 278 1.86 2.60 13.77
C SER A 278 0.69 2.23 12.84
N VAL A 279 0.43 0.96 12.70
CA VAL A 279 -0.79 0.45 12.03
C VAL A 279 -1.93 0.21 13.00
N LYS A 280 -1.66 0.33 14.30
CA LYS A 280 -2.61 0.03 15.39
C LYS A 280 -3.76 1.01 15.40
N LEU A 281 -4.96 0.49 15.63
CA LEU A 281 -6.14 1.29 15.94
C LEU A 281 -6.09 1.60 17.43
N LYS A 282 -5.63 2.78 17.79
CA LYS A 282 -5.68 3.24 19.20
C LYS A 282 -7.11 3.64 19.55
N TYR A 283 -7.84 2.73 20.13
CA TYR A 283 -9.08 3.06 20.85
C TYR A 283 -8.75 3.18 22.33
N SER A 284 -9.33 4.17 23.01
CA SER A 284 -9.25 4.17 24.45
C SER A 284 -9.97 2.93 25.00
N LYS A 285 -9.48 2.37 26.09
CA LYS A 285 -10.08 1.21 26.75
C LYS A 285 -11.55 1.51 27.11
N GLU A 286 -11.82 2.75 27.51
CA GLU A 286 -13.15 3.25 27.84
C GLU A 286 -14.08 3.24 26.61
N LEU A 287 -13.64 3.78 25.48
CA LEU A 287 -14.43 3.77 24.24
C LEU A 287 -14.73 2.35 23.79
N ARG A 288 -13.75 1.45 23.86
CA ARG A 288 -13.95 0.04 23.52
C ARG A 288 -15.00 -0.61 24.43
N ASN A 289 -14.89 -0.42 25.74
CA ASN A 289 -15.84 -0.97 26.71
C ASN A 289 -17.24 -0.39 26.52
N TYR A 290 -17.34 0.92 26.24
CA TYR A 290 -18.59 1.58 25.90
C TYR A 290 -19.24 0.98 24.64
N LEU A 291 -18.47 0.82 23.56
CA LEU A 291 -18.97 0.26 22.30
C LEU A 291 -19.44 -1.20 22.47
N ILE A 292 -18.68 -2.02 23.21
CA ILE A 292 -19.07 -3.41 23.51
C ILE A 292 -20.36 -3.41 24.32
N LYS A 293 -20.45 -2.65 25.41
CA LYS A 293 -21.65 -2.62 26.27
C LYS A 293 -22.88 -2.16 25.49
N LYS A 294 -22.77 -1.08 24.71
CA LYS A 294 -23.88 -0.46 23.98
C LYS A 294 -24.34 -1.27 22.76
N HIS A 295 -23.42 -1.96 22.10
CA HIS A 295 -23.69 -2.56 20.79
C HIS A 295 -23.48 -4.07 20.74
N LYS A 296 -23.26 -4.74 21.87
CA LYS A 296 -22.93 -6.17 21.90
C LYS A 296 -23.85 -7.03 21.03
N LYS A 297 -25.15 -7.00 21.26
CA LYS A 297 -26.15 -7.76 20.47
C LYS A 297 -26.15 -7.38 19.00
N LYS A 298 -26.01 -6.08 18.66
CA LYS A 298 -25.97 -5.60 17.29
C LYS A 298 -24.66 -5.95 16.60
N LEU A 299 -23.53 -5.94 17.33
CA LEU A 299 -22.22 -6.35 16.86
C LEU A 299 -22.19 -7.86 16.55
N GLU A 300 -22.70 -8.69 17.43
CA GLU A 300 -22.80 -10.14 17.20
C GLU A 300 -23.62 -10.45 15.96
N LYS A 301 -24.80 -9.84 15.80
CA LYS A 301 -25.64 -9.98 14.61
C LYS A 301 -24.98 -9.46 13.35
N ASN A 302 -24.30 -8.31 13.44
CA ASN A 302 -23.59 -7.70 12.32
C ASN A 302 -22.34 -8.48 11.91
N ILE A 303 -21.60 -9.08 12.84
CA ILE A 303 -20.46 -9.93 12.56
C ILE A 303 -20.92 -11.17 11.77
N ILE A 304 -21.97 -11.84 12.23
CA ILE A 304 -22.55 -12.99 11.53
C ILE A 304 -23.04 -12.58 10.14
N ASN A 305 -23.75 -11.45 10.03
CA ASN A 305 -24.23 -10.93 8.75
C ASN A 305 -23.10 -10.42 7.85
N PHE A 306 -22.04 -9.83 8.41
CA PHE A 306 -20.88 -9.35 7.69
C PHE A 306 -20.08 -10.49 7.04
N PHE A 307 -19.97 -11.63 7.72
CA PHE A 307 -19.28 -12.80 7.17
C PHE A 307 -20.22 -13.74 6.41
N SER A 308 -21.53 -13.70 6.66
CA SER A 308 -22.55 -14.47 5.94
C SER A 308 -23.07 -13.73 4.71
N SER A 309 -23.16 -12.40 4.75
CA SER A 309 -23.42 -11.63 3.55
C SER A 309 -22.26 -11.89 2.59
N GLU A 310 -22.58 -12.31 1.38
CA GLU A 310 -21.62 -12.24 0.28
C GLU A 310 -21.15 -10.79 0.24
N ARG A 311 -19.96 -10.51 0.81
CA ARG A 311 -19.22 -9.34 0.43
C ARG A 311 -18.94 -9.53 -1.06
N GLU A 312 -19.94 -9.20 -1.85
CA GLU A 312 -19.76 -9.14 -3.27
C GLU A 312 -18.57 -8.21 -3.47
N ILE A 313 -17.62 -8.63 -4.31
CA ILE A 313 -16.57 -7.77 -4.86
C ILE A 313 -17.16 -6.44 -5.36
N LYS A 314 -18.46 -6.34 -5.60
CA LYS A 314 -19.24 -5.12 -5.85
C LYS A 314 -19.14 -4.05 -4.76
N LYS A 315 -18.88 -4.42 -3.49
CA LYS A 315 -18.71 -3.48 -2.36
C LYS A 315 -17.26 -3.14 -2.03
N ILE A 316 -16.29 -3.83 -2.64
CA ILE A 316 -14.91 -3.38 -2.61
C ILE A 316 -14.85 -2.15 -3.51
N GLY A 317 -14.68 -1.01 -2.91
CA GLY A 317 -14.90 0.31 -3.49
C GLY A 317 -14.38 0.54 -4.90
N TYR A 318 -14.77 1.60 -5.52
CA TYR A 318 -14.46 2.02 -6.90
C TYR A 318 -13.01 1.78 -7.35
N GLN A 319 -12.06 1.78 -6.41
CA GLN A 319 -10.65 1.46 -6.62
C GLN A 319 -10.41 0.10 -7.24
N TYR A 320 -11.18 -0.90 -6.82
CA TYR A 320 -10.96 -2.28 -7.25
C TYR A 320 -11.77 -2.61 -8.50
N LYS A 321 -12.90 -1.92 -8.74
CA LYS A 321 -13.72 -2.19 -9.92
C LYS A 321 -13.02 -1.89 -11.24
N ASP A 322 -12.32 -0.76 -11.33
CA ASP A 322 -11.72 -0.35 -12.61
C ASP A 322 -10.27 -0.83 -12.77
N THR A 323 -9.51 -0.88 -11.68
CA THR A 323 -8.11 -1.36 -11.71
C THR A 323 -8.00 -2.89 -11.74
N TRP A 324 -9.02 -3.59 -11.18
CA TRP A 324 -8.99 -5.04 -10.99
C TRP A 324 -9.95 -5.77 -11.93
N LYS A 325 -10.75 -5.03 -12.69
CA LYS A 325 -11.69 -5.58 -13.68
C LYS A 325 -10.93 -6.31 -14.78
N GLY A 326 -11.09 -7.62 -14.85
CA GLY A 326 -10.41 -8.50 -15.82
C GLY A 326 -9.09 -9.10 -15.34
N ILE A 327 -8.46 -8.60 -14.25
CA ILE A 327 -7.20 -9.16 -13.71
C ILE A 327 -7.50 -10.17 -12.61
N ILE A 328 -8.48 -9.88 -11.75
CA ILE A 328 -8.92 -10.83 -10.72
C ILE A 328 -10.19 -11.51 -11.19
N LYS A 329 -10.10 -12.82 -11.39
CA LYS A 329 -11.29 -13.66 -11.58
C LYS A 329 -12.15 -13.57 -10.31
N LYS A 330 -13.47 -13.57 -10.45
CA LYS A 330 -14.37 -13.71 -9.29
C LYS A 330 -13.93 -14.93 -8.49
N PRO A 331 -13.81 -14.82 -7.15
CA PRO A 331 -13.48 -15.97 -6.33
C PRO A 331 -14.50 -17.09 -6.59
N GLU A 332 -14.02 -18.31 -6.72
CA GLU A 332 -14.90 -19.46 -6.85
C GLU A 332 -15.75 -19.61 -5.60
N LYS A 333 -17.06 -19.72 -5.80
CA LYS A 333 -18.00 -19.99 -4.71
C LYS A 333 -17.98 -21.47 -4.38
N LEU A 334 -16.89 -21.94 -3.77
CA LEU A 334 -16.78 -23.31 -3.29
C LEU A 334 -17.75 -23.52 -2.12
N LYS A 335 -18.61 -24.51 -2.25
CA LYS A 335 -19.51 -24.97 -1.19
C LYS A 335 -19.29 -26.46 -0.97
N PHE A 336 -19.10 -26.84 0.27
CA PHE A 336 -18.94 -28.24 0.69
C PHE A 336 -19.96 -28.55 1.77
N LYS A 337 -20.49 -29.76 1.78
CA LYS A 337 -21.45 -30.20 2.79
C LYS A 337 -20.76 -30.46 4.14
N ASN A 338 -19.52 -30.95 4.11
CA ASN A 338 -18.76 -31.31 5.31
C ASN A 338 -17.24 -31.29 5.04
N LEU A 339 -16.46 -31.54 6.11
CA LEU A 339 -14.99 -31.57 6.05
C LEU A 339 -14.48 -32.72 5.15
N LYS A 340 -15.18 -33.85 5.05
CA LYS A 340 -14.78 -34.97 4.21
C LYS A 340 -14.84 -34.59 2.73
N GLU A 341 -15.91 -33.95 2.28
CA GLU A 341 -16.08 -33.46 0.90
C GLU A 341 -15.03 -32.40 0.58
N PHE A 342 -14.78 -31.46 1.50
CA PHE A 342 -13.71 -30.45 1.35
C PHE A 342 -12.35 -31.11 1.16
N ASN A 343 -12.00 -32.08 2.04
CA ASN A 343 -10.71 -32.76 1.96
C ASN A 343 -10.58 -33.60 0.69
N ASN A 344 -11.64 -34.29 0.26
CA ASN A 344 -11.65 -35.05 -1.00
C ASN A 344 -11.40 -34.11 -2.22
N TYR A 345 -12.10 -32.99 -2.28
CA TYR A 345 -11.97 -32.04 -3.38
C TYR A 345 -10.53 -31.53 -3.56
N PHE A 346 -9.83 -31.29 -2.45
CA PHE A 346 -8.46 -30.80 -2.47
C PHE A 346 -7.40 -31.90 -2.35
N GLY A 347 -7.77 -33.18 -2.32
CA GLY A 347 -6.83 -34.30 -2.17
C GLY A 347 -6.12 -34.32 -0.81
N LEU A 348 -6.78 -33.83 0.25
CA LEU A 348 -6.22 -33.71 1.59
C LEU A 348 -6.50 -34.95 2.44
N ASN A 349 -5.57 -35.28 3.34
CA ASN A 349 -5.74 -36.39 4.27
C ASN A 349 -6.82 -36.09 5.33
N HIS A 350 -7.83 -36.95 5.43
CA HIS A 350 -8.97 -36.76 6.32
C HIS A 350 -8.63 -36.84 7.81
N LYS A 351 -7.56 -37.53 8.17
CA LYS A 351 -7.11 -37.69 9.56
C LYS A 351 -6.28 -36.51 10.06
N LYS A 352 -5.92 -35.58 9.18
CA LYS A 352 -5.07 -34.42 9.50
C LYS A 352 -5.89 -33.15 9.63
N LYS A 353 -5.47 -32.25 10.54
CA LYS A 353 -6.02 -30.91 10.66
C LYS A 353 -5.61 -30.04 9.48
N ASN A 354 -6.50 -29.21 8.99
CA ASN A 354 -6.24 -28.27 7.90
C ASN A 354 -5.74 -26.95 8.46
N ILE A 355 -4.59 -26.51 8.00
CA ILE A 355 -3.97 -25.23 8.39
C ILE A 355 -3.89 -24.33 7.17
N LEU A 356 -4.45 -23.13 7.27
CA LEU A 356 -4.45 -22.15 6.21
C LEU A 356 -3.27 -21.17 6.34
N ILE A 357 -2.56 -20.95 5.26
CA ILE A 357 -1.53 -19.90 5.16
C ILE A 357 -2.02 -18.86 4.17
N LEU A 358 -2.09 -17.60 4.60
CA LEU A 358 -2.41 -16.45 3.77
C LEU A 358 -1.16 -15.61 3.57
N PRO A 359 -0.44 -15.79 2.45
CA PRO A 359 0.69 -14.97 2.09
C PRO A 359 0.27 -13.50 1.92
N HIS A 360 1.18 -12.59 2.24
CA HIS A 360 1.01 -11.19 1.91
C HIS A 360 1.42 -10.93 0.46
N ALA A 361 0.90 -9.87 -0.15
CA ALA A 361 1.41 -9.38 -1.43
C ALA A 361 2.87 -8.94 -1.25
N MET A 362 3.82 -9.68 -1.86
CA MET A 362 5.26 -9.57 -1.57
C MET A 362 5.85 -8.19 -1.88
N ALA A 363 5.17 -7.40 -2.71
CA ALA A 363 5.59 -6.07 -3.15
C ALA A 363 4.81 -4.93 -2.48
N ASP A 364 3.93 -5.23 -1.53
CA ASP A 364 3.05 -4.25 -0.93
C ASP A 364 3.29 -4.14 0.58
N ASN A 365 3.37 -2.90 1.09
CA ASN A 365 3.41 -2.60 2.51
C ASN A 365 4.52 -3.34 3.31
N VAL A 366 5.74 -3.32 2.80
CA VAL A 366 6.84 -4.17 3.30
C VAL A 366 7.34 -3.71 4.68
N PHE A 367 7.38 -2.39 4.94
CA PHE A 367 7.99 -1.80 6.13
C PHE A 367 7.03 -0.95 6.99
N MET A 368 5.73 -1.12 6.85
CA MET A 368 4.72 -0.32 7.58
C MET A 368 4.31 -0.93 8.93
N CYS A 369 5.05 -1.89 9.44
CA CYS A 369 4.81 -2.50 10.75
C CYS A 369 5.80 -1.96 11.77
N GLU A 370 5.34 -1.70 13.01
CA GLU A 370 6.18 -1.29 14.12
C GLU A 370 7.22 -2.37 14.44
N TRP A 371 6.78 -3.63 14.40
CA TRP A 371 7.66 -4.78 14.55
C TRP A 371 7.28 -5.88 13.53
N ASN A 372 8.26 -6.63 13.12
CA ASN A 372 8.14 -7.85 12.33
C ASN A 372 9.29 -8.78 12.73
N ILE A 373 9.00 -10.04 13.00
CA ILE A 373 10.02 -11.03 13.35
C ILE A 373 10.87 -11.45 12.15
N TYR A 374 10.39 -11.18 10.96
CA TYR A 374 11.11 -11.29 9.70
C TYR A 374 11.26 -9.91 9.07
N ARG A 375 12.30 -9.74 8.28
CA ARG A 375 12.63 -8.45 7.68
C ARG A 375 11.57 -7.95 6.68
N THR A 376 10.99 -8.91 5.94
CA THR A 376 9.99 -8.61 4.91
C THR A 376 8.94 -9.73 4.87
N PRO A 377 7.74 -9.49 4.32
CA PRO A 377 6.75 -10.55 4.07
C PRO A 377 7.29 -11.68 3.20
N LEU A 378 8.20 -11.38 2.26
CA LEU A 378 8.86 -12.39 1.44
C LEU A 378 9.74 -13.32 2.29
N GLU A 379 10.61 -12.75 3.15
CA GLU A 379 11.45 -13.54 4.06
C GLU A 379 10.58 -14.41 4.98
N TRP A 380 9.52 -13.82 5.55
CA TRP A 380 8.57 -14.55 6.37
C TRP A 380 7.98 -15.75 5.62
N TYR A 381 7.53 -15.56 4.39
CA TYR A 381 6.90 -16.63 3.63
C TYR A 381 7.89 -17.75 3.30
N VAL A 382 9.09 -17.42 2.81
CA VAL A 382 10.16 -18.38 2.53
C VAL A 382 10.53 -19.18 3.78
N GLU A 383 10.76 -18.52 4.90
CA GLU A 383 11.10 -19.19 6.16
C GLU A 383 9.93 -20.04 6.69
N THR A 384 8.70 -19.59 6.52
CA THR A 384 7.52 -20.38 6.85
C THR A 384 7.45 -21.65 6.00
N LEU A 385 7.70 -21.57 4.69
CA LEU A 385 7.77 -22.73 3.80
C LEU A 385 8.84 -23.74 4.24
N LYS A 386 10.03 -23.27 4.63
CA LYS A 386 11.11 -24.14 5.15
C LYS A 386 10.73 -24.86 6.45
N ILE A 387 9.94 -24.20 7.30
CA ILE A 387 9.46 -24.80 8.55
C ILE A 387 8.39 -25.88 8.24
N ILE A 388 7.37 -25.52 7.47
CA ILE A 388 6.24 -26.42 7.19
C ILE A 388 6.63 -27.63 6.35
N LYS A 389 7.69 -27.51 5.52
CA LYS A 389 8.28 -28.62 4.77
C LYS A 389 8.63 -29.82 5.67
N LYS A 390 8.93 -29.57 6.95
CA LYS A 390 9.33 -30.57 7.95
C LYS A 390 8.17 -31.04 8.81
N ILE A 391 6.95 -30.51 8.63
CA ILE A 391 5.77 -30.83 9.46
C ILE A 391 4.77 -31.59 8.60
N HIS A 392 4.62 -32.91 8.88
CA HIS A 392 3.83 -33.83 8.04
C HIS A 392 2.48 -34.23 8.66
N ASN A 393 2.24 -33.90 9.93
CA ASN A 393 1.06 -34.30 10.70
C ASN A 393 -0.18 -33.40 10.50
N VAL A 394 -0.11 -32.46 9.58
CA VAL A 394 -1.22 -31.56 9.19
C VAL A 394 -1.28 -31.42 7.66
N ASN A 395 -2.41 -30.96 7.15
CA ASN A 395 -2.58 -30.49 5.80
C ASN A 395 -2.31 -28.99 5.77
N TRP A 396 -1.46 -28.54 4.87
CA TRP A 396 -1.15 -27.14 4.65
C TRP A 396 -1.86 -26.63 3.42
N ILE A 397 -2.69 -25.62 3.57
CA ILE A 397 -3.44 -24.98 2.49
C ILE A 397 -2.90 -23.56 2.34
N ILE A 398 -2.28 -23.27 1.22
CA ILE A 398 -1.77 -21.93 0.91
C ILE A 398 -2.77 -21.27 -0.04
N ASN A 399 -3.35 -20.14 0.34
CA ASN A 399 -4.21 -19.37 -0.56
C ASN A 399 -3.46 -18.13 -1.02
N ALA A 400 -3.06 -18.11 -2.30
CA ALA A 400 -2.31 -17.01 -2.89
C ALA A 400 -3.03 -15.67 -2.76
N HIS A 401 -2.28 -14.60 -2.49
CA HIS A 401 -2.87 -13.28 -2.33
C HIS A 401 -3.40 -12.77 -3.69
N PRO A 402 -4.65 -12.30 -3.77
CA PRO A 402 -5.25 -11.86 -5.05
C PRO A 402 -4.44 -10.77 -5.76
N ALA A 403 -3.79 -9.87 -5.01
CA ALA A 403 -2.98 -8.79 -5.55
C ALA A 403 -1.67 -9.25 -6.22
N GLU A 404 -1.25 -10.50 -6.06
CA GLU A 404 -0.06 -11.02 -6.77
C GLU A 404 -0.21 -10.93 -8.29
N LYS A 405 -1.44 -11.06 -8.79
CA LYS A 405 -1.75 -10.94 -10.22
C LYS A 405 -1.61 -9.50 -10.75
N LEU A 406 -1.75 -8.50 -9.87
CA LEU A 406 -1.61 -7.08 -10.23
C LEU A 406 -0.15 -6.66 -10.31
N HIS A 407 0.69 -7.24 -9.48
CA HIS A 407 2.07 -6.81 -9.34
C HIS A 407 3.02 -7.53 -10.28
N THR A 408 2.58 -8.13 -11.36
CA THR A 408 3.38 -8.77 -12.44
C THR A 408 4.75 -9.34 -11.99
N SER A 409 4.88 -9.65 -10.72
CA SER A 409 6.12 -10.16 -10.12
C SER A 409 6.36 -11.60 -10.54
N LYS A 410 7.60 -11.90 -10.95
CA LYS A 410 8.04 -13.29 -11.14
C LYS A 410 8.13 -14.05 -9.82
N ILE A 411 8.16 -13.34 -8.69
CA ILE A 411 8.14 -13.90 -7.34
C ILE A 411 6.72 -13.81 -6.81
N ASN A 412 6.07 -14.94 -6.72
CA ASN A 412 4.73 -15.11 -6.19
C ASN A 412 4.66 -16.36 -5.31
N SER A 413 3.54 -16.56 -4.64
CA SER A 413 3.36 -17.70 -3.72
C SER A 413 3.61 -19.05 -4.38
N ARG A 414 3.19 -19.22 -5.65
CA ARG A 414 3.40 -20.47 -6.42
C ARG A 414 4.89 -20.71 -6.71
N SER A 415 5.57 -19.75 -7.31
CA SER A 415 6.98 -19.91 -7.69
C SER A 415 7.89 -20.14 -6.48
N LEU A 416 7.56 -19.55 -5.32
CA LEU A 416 8.28 -19.79 -4.08
C LEU A 416 7.98 -21.16 -3.50
N LEU A 417 6.73 -21.61 -3.54
CA LEU A 417 6.33 -22.95 -3.09
C LEU A 417 7.07 -24.03 -3.91
N GLU A 418 7.04 -23.90 -5.22
CA GLU A 418 7.73 -24.82 -6.14
C GLU A 418 9.24 -24.87 -5.87
N LYS A 419 9.87 -23.70 -5.65
CA LYS A 419 11.30 -23.59 -5.39
C LYS A 419 11.70 -24.17 -4.02
N GLU A 420 10.97 -23.84 -2.95
CA GLU A 420 11.38 -24.16 -1.56
C GLU A 420 10.93 -25.56 -1.12
N ILE A 421 9.82 -26.04 -1.66
CA ILE A 421 9.18 -27.30 -1.25
C ILE A 421 9.13 -28.32 -2.38
N GLY A 422 8.71 -27.90 -3.59
CA GLY A 422 8.32 -28.81 -4.67
C GLY A 422 6.94 -29.42 -4.43
N LYS A 423 6.67 -30.60 -4.99
CA LYS A 423 5.43 -31.35 -4.77
C LYS A 423 5.46 -32.09 -3.44
N LYS A 424 4.42 -31.93 -2.62
CA LYS A 424 4.19 -32.68 -1.39
C LYS A 424 2.68 -32.91 -1.20
N GLU A 425 2.30 -34.11 -0.85
CA GLU A 425 0.89 -34.53 -0.68
C GLU A 425 0.13 -33.74 0.38
N ASN A 426 0.81 -33.29 1.42
CA ASN A 426 0.18 -32.55 2.52
C ASN A 426 0.25 -31.03 2.35
N ILE A 427 0.68 -30.50 1.21
CA ILE A 427 0.81 -29.07 0.95
C ILE A 427 0.18 -28.74 -0.39
N ILE A 428 -0.87 -27.93 -0.37
CA ILE A 428 -1.57 -27.49 -1.59
C ILE A 428 -1.56 -25.96 -1.71
N LEU A 429 -1.59 -25.49 -2.94
CA LEU A 429 -1.80 -24.07 -3.26
C LEU A 429 -3.15 -23.90 -3.95
N ILE A 430 -3.98 -23.06 -3.38
CA ILE A 430 -5.26 -22.64 -3.96
C ILE A 430 -5.18 -21.18 -4.43
N GLU A 431 -5.91 -20.87 -5.48
CA GLU A 431 -6.00 -19.52 -6.02
C GLU A 431 -7.47 -19.13 -6.18
N ASN A 432 -7.77 -17.86 -5.94
CA ASN A 432 -9.12 -17.31 -6.11
C ASN A 432 -10.23 -17.95 -5.25
N ALA A 433 -9.90 -18.66 -4.16
CA ALA A 433 -10.92 -19.18 -3.26
C ALA A 433 -11.49 -18.07 -2.36
N HIS A 434 -12.79 -18.15 -2.08
CA HIS A 434 -13.42 -17.24 -1.12
C HIS A 434 -13.10 -17.71 0.30
N ILE A 435 -12.01 -17.18 0.88
CA ILE A 435 -11.40 -17.65 2.13
C ILE A 435 -12.36 -17.74 3.31
N HIS A 436 -13.31 -16.82 3.46
CA HIS A 436 -14.25 -16.84 4.60
C HIS A 436 -15.16 -18.07 4.59
N LYS A 437 -15.51 -18.58 3.41
CA LYS A 437 -16.32 -19.78 3.28
C LYS A 437 -15.57 -21.06 3.65
N LEU A 438 -14.25 -20.97 3.72
CA LEU A 438 -13.39 -22.10 4.10
C LEU A 438 -13.16 -22.19 5.61
N SER A 439 -13.53 -21.17 6.39
CA SER A 439 -13.19 -21.07 7.83
C SER A 439 -13.69 -22.25 8.67
N SER A 440 -14.84 -22.83 8.34
CA SER A 440 -15.38 -24.00 9.04
C SER A 440 -14.53 -25.28 8.88
N TYR A 441 -13.70 -25.34 7.83
CA TYR A 441 -12.83 -26.48 7.53
C TYR A 441 -11.38 -26.26 7.97
N ILE A 442 -11.08 -25.10 8.56
CA ILE A 442 -9.74 -24.66 8.96
C ILE A 442 -9.58 -24.75 10.48
N SER A 443 -8.52 -25.40 10.92
CA SER A 443 -8.19 -25.56 12.34
C SER A 443 -7.30 -24.45 12.90
N ALA A 444 -6.47 -23.83 12.07
CA ALA A 444 -5.68 -22.63 12.39
C ALA A 444 -5.31 -21.87 11.13
N MET A 445 -5.03 -20.58 11.26
CA MET A 445 -4.60 -19.73 10.16
C MET A 445 -3.31 -19.01 10.49
N ILE A 446 -2.46 -18.84 9.48
CA ILE A 446 -1.16 -18.17 9.59
C ILE A 446 -1.09 -17.03 8.55
N THR A 447 -0.66 -15.88 8.99
CA THR A 447 -0.41 -14.74 8.10
C THR A 447 0.70 -13.84 8.63
N CYS A 448 1.23 -12.97 7.79
CA CYS A 448 2.17 -11.94 8.26
C CYS A 448 1.42 -10.85 9.03
N HIS A 449 0.58 -10.06 8.35
CA HIS A 449 -0.18 -8.95 8.95
C HIS A 449 -1.50 -8.65 8.20
N SER A 450 -2.14 -9.68 7.64
CA SER A 450 -3.39 -9.53 6.88
C SER A 450 -4.59 -9.17 7.77
N SER A 451 -5.52 -8.38 7.23
CA SER A 451 -6.83 -8.15 7.85
C SER A 451 -7.63 -9.42 8.07
N ALA A 452 -7.41 -10.47 7.26
CA ALA A 452 -8.03 -11.78 7.47
C ALA A 452 -7.77 -12.37 8.87
N GLY A 453 -6.74 -11.88 9.58
CA GLY A 453 -6.44 -12.33 10.94
C GLY A 453 -7.59 -12.08 11.91
N TYR A 454 -8.10 -10.87 11.99
CA TYR A 454 -9.25 -10.60 12.88
C TYR A 454 -10.54 -11.26 12.37
N GLU A 455 -10.69 -11.39 11.05
CA GLU A 455 -11.84 -12.02 10.44
C GLU A 455 -11.93 -13.52 10.84
N TYR A 456 -10.84 -14.26 10.68
CA TYR A 456 -10.77 -15.66 11.07
C TYR A 456 -10.88 -15.87 12.58
N THR A 457 -10.28 -14.99 13.37
CA THR A 457 -10.42 -15.05 14.85
C THR A 457 -11.89 -14.87 15.25
N SER A 458 -12.61 -13.94 14.61
CA SER A 458 -14.06 -13.75 14.86
C SER A 458 -14.90 -14.96 14.50
N LEU A 459 -14.40 -15.82 13.59
CA LEU A 459 -15.02 -17.10 13.23
C LEU A 459 -14.58 -18.27 14.15
N GLY A 460 -13.82 -17.99 15.21
CA GLY A 460 -13.36 -18.98 16.17
C GLY A 460 -12.10 -19.75 15.75
N VAL A 461 -11.43 -19.35 14.66
CA VAL A 461 -10.19 -19.96 14.18
C VAL A 461 -9.00 -19.29 14.85
N PRO A 462 -8.10 -20.02 15.53
CA PRO A 462 -6.87 -19.45 16.08
C PRO A 462 -5.95 -18.97 14.95
N VAL A 463 -5.44 -17.74 15.11
CA VAL A 463 -4.61 -17.07 14.12
C VAL A 463 -3.23 -16.79 14.66
N ILE A 464 -2.21 -17.05 13.84
CA ILE A 464 -0.81 -16.76 14.13
C ILE A 464 -0.37 -15.62 13.21
N THR A 465 0.18 -14.55 13.78
CA THR A 465 0.74 -13.41 13.03
C THR A 465 2.23 -13.28 13.27
N SER A 466 3.00 -12.86 12.27
CA SER A 466 4.46 -12.70 12.39
C SER A 466 4.91 -11.25 12.48
N ALA A 467 3.98 -10.32 12.36
CA ALA A 467 4.25 -8.90 12.40
C ALA A 467 3.15 -8.14 13.15
N ASP A 468 3.42 -6.88 13.42
CA ASP A 468 2.44 -5.98 13.99
C ASP A 468 1.23 -5.82 13.07
N THR A 469 0.05 -5.78 13.66
CA THR A 469 -1.23 -5.69 12.94
C THR A 469 -2.10 -4.58 13.50
N ARG A 470 -3.14 -4.22 12.79
CA ARG A 470 -4.14 -3.25 13.26
C ARG A 470 -4.86 -3.69 14.54
N TYR A 471 -4.82 -4.98 14.82
CA TYR A 471 -5.52 -5.63 15.93
C TYR A 471 -4.57 -6.24 16.98
N SER A 472 -3.27 -5.96 16.91
CA SER A 472 -2.26 -6.52 17.84
C SER A 472 -2.50 -6.12 19.30
N GLU A 473 -3.18 -4.99 19.57
CA GLU A 473 -3.48 -4.53 20.92
C GLU A 473 -4.66 -5.26 21.59
N PHE A 474 -5.37 -6.10 20.83
CA PHE A 474 -6.57 -6.79 21.34
C PHE A 474 -6.29 -8.21 21.83
N ASP A 475 -5.05 -8.69 21.72
CA ASP A 475 -4.61 -10.05 22.10
C ASP A 475 -5.47 -11.19 21.54
N ILE A 476 -6.11 -10.94 20.39
CA ILE A 476 -7.01 -11.90 19.73
C ILE A 476 -6.25 -12.88 18.82
N THR A 477 -4.94 -12.71 18.66
CA THR A 477 -4.10 -13.56 17.83
C THR A 477 -2.82 -13.97 18.55
N LEU A 478 -2.24 -15.09 18.17
CA LEU A 478 -0.92 -15.51 18.62
C LEU A 478 0.15 -14.74 17.84
N ALA A 479 0.80 -13.77 18.49
CA ALA A 479 1.78 -12.86 17.90
C ALA A 479 3.19 -13.06 18.51
N PRO A 480 3.92 -14.16 18.16
CA PRO A 480 5.25 -14.41 18.69
C PRO A 480 6.21 -13.30 18.31
N ARG A 481 7.06 -12.89 19.24
CA ARG A 481 8.03 -11.80 19.07
C ARG A 481 9.41 -12.26 18.59
N THR A 482 9.61 -13.57 18.44
CA THR A 482 10.89 -14.15 17.99
C THR A 482 10.66 -15.28 16.98
N LYS A 483 11.64 -15.47 16.08
CA LYS A 483 11.65 -16.59 15.12
C LYS A 483 11.60 -17.95 15.82
N LYS A 484 12.25 -18.07 16.98
CA LYS A 484 12.24 -19.28 17.82
C LYS A 484 10.84 -19.63 18.31
N ASN A 485 10.13 -18.66 18.88
CA ASN A 485 8.76 -18.86 19.36
C ASN A 485 7.77 -19.12 18.21
N TYR A 486 7.94 -18.43 17.08
CA TYR A 486 7.15 -18.69 15.87
C TYR A 486 7.30 -20.15 15.42
N LYS A 487 8.52 -20.64 15.28
CA LYS A 487 8.80 -22.03 14.93
C LYS A 487 8.23 -23.02 15.97
N LYS A 488 8.33 -22.71 17.28
CA LYS A 488 7.76 -23.53 18.35
C LYS A 488 6.23 -23.65 18.22
N ILE A 489 5.53 -22.55 17.90
CA ILE A 489 4.08 -22.56 17.68
C ILE A 489 3.74 -23.42 16.46
N LEU A 490 4.43 -23.28 15.34
CA LEU A 490 4.18 -24.07 14.13
C LEU A 490 4.40 -25.56 14.36
N ASN A 491 5.43 -25.97 15.09
CA ASN A 491 5.69 -27.37 15.41
C ASN A 491 4.59 -27.98 16.32
N ASN A 492 3.89 -27.15 17.09
CA ASN A 492 2.81 -27.55 17.98
C ASN A 492 1.42 -27.12 17.47
N ILE A 493 1.27 -26.84 16.18
CA ILE A 493 0.06 -26.22 15.62
C ILE A 493 -1.20 -27.09 15.82
N THR A 494 -1.05 -28.40 15.89
CA THR A 494 -2.15 -29.32 16.17
C THR A 494 -2.75 -29.19 17.57
N LYS A 495 -1.98 -28.59 18.52
CA LYS A 495 -2.41 -28.37 19.91
C LYS A 495 -3.23 -27.11 20.10
N LEU A 496 -3.33 -26.27 19.07
CA LEU A 496 -4.09 -25.02 19.15
C LEU A 496 -5.58 -25.34 19.33
N LYS A 497 -6.18 -24.63 20.29
CA LYS A 497 -7.62 -24.72 20.57
C LYS A 497 -8.35 -23.65 19.78
N LYS A 498 -9.63 -23.90 19.46
CA LYS A 498 -10.51 -22.87 18.90
C LYS A 498 -10.59 -21.69 19.85
N VAL A 499 -10.70 -20.50 19.30
CA VAL A 499 -10.92 -19.26 20.06
C VAL A 499 -12.38 -19.28 20.52
N SER A 500 -12.63 -19.00 21.80
CA SER A 500 -14.00 -18.80 22.29
C SER A 500 -14.60 -17.57 21.60
N LYS A 501 -15.84 -17.70 21.16
CA LYS A 501 -16.58 -16.60 20.55
C LYS A 501 -16.87 -15.49 21.55
#